data_7fcfd2990f2bf71f3aa7862d8c422ae9
#
_entry.id   7fcfd2990f2bf71f3aa7862d8c422ae9
#
_cell.length_a   1.000
_cell.length_b   1.000
_cell.length_c   1.000
_cell.angle_alpha   90.00
_cell.angle_beta   90.00
_cell.angle_gamma   90.00
#
_symmetry.space_group_name_H-M   'P 1'
#
loop_
_entity.id
_entity.type
_entity.pdbx_description
1 polymer ?
#
loop_
_entity_poly.entity_id
_entity_poly.type
_entity_poly.pdbx_seq_one_letter_code
_entity_poly.pdbx_strand_id
1 'polypeptide(L)'
;MREVSVEWASGKFAQDIEVAGHRLRADEEAEKGGDNSGPAPHELLLAALGSCTAMTLKVYADRKGWPLRDVRVILNGASSETGFTITRQLQIDGDLDQEQRRRLIEIADKCPVHKTLAGDITISTAEITKSE
;
A
#
# COMPACT_ATOMS: atom_id res chain seq x y z
N MET A 1 10.45 10.78 -7.61
CA MET A 1 9.25 10.49 -6.82
C MET A 1 8.74 11.77 -6.18
N ARG A 2 7.44 11.93 -6.09
CA ARG A 2 6.86 13.16 -5.53
C ARG A 2 7.00 13.20 -4.02
N GLU A 3 7.21 14.39 -3.48
CA GLU A 3 7.34 14.58 -2.04
C GLU A 3 6.02 14.37 -1.32
N VAL A 4 6.08 13.78 -0.15
CA VAL A 4 4.92 13.58 0.73
C VAL A 4 5.14 14.38 2.01
N SER A 5 4.16 15.18 2.41
CA SER A 5 4.19 15.87 3.69
C SER A 5 3.05 15.39 4.58
N VAL A 6 3.30 15.38 5.89
CA VAL A 6 2.33 14.93 6.88
C VAL A 6 2.33 15.93 8.03
N GLU A 7 1.14 16.40 8.42
CA GLU A 7 0.98 17.36 9.52
C GLU A 7 -0.13 16.89 10.47
N TRP A 8 -0.01 17.27 11.73
CA TRP A 8 -1.10 17.01 12.68
C TRP A 8 -2.35 17.76 12.21
N ALA A 9 -3.48 17.05 12.22
CA ALA A 9 -4.76 17.65 11.81
C ALA A 9 -5.59 18.04 13.03
N SER A 10 -6.28 17.10 13.62
CA SER A 10 -7.21 17.35 14.71
C SER A 10 -7.25 16.15 15.64
N GLY A 11 -7.85 16.32 16.81
CA GLY A 11 -7.92 15.25 17.79
C GLY A 11 -6.53 14.88 18.30
N LYS A 12 -6.41 13.63 18.75
CA LYS A 12 -5.16 13.19 19.38
C LYS A 12 -4.12 12.73 18.37
N PHE A 13 -4.55 12.02 17.33
CA PHE A 13 -3.62 11.35 16.42
C PHE A 13 -3.85 11.64 14.94
N ALA A 14 -4.96 12.26 14.56
CA ALA A 14 -5.27 12.46 13.15
C ALA A 14 -4.19 13.25 12.42
N GLN A 15 -3.82 12.79 11.25
CA GLN A 15 -2.80 13.41 10.41
C GLN A 15 -3.38 13.74 9.04
N ASP A 16 -3.01 14.90 8.51
CA ASP A 16 -3.30 15.24 7.12
C ASP A 16 -2.08 14.91 6.27
N ILE A 17 -2.31 14.15 5.22
CA ILE A 17 -1.26 13.72 4.29
C ILE A 17 -1.48 14.45 2.98
N GLU A 18 -0.42 15.02 2.42
CA GLU A 18 -0.50 15.71 1.13
C GLU A 18 0.59 15.22 0.20
N VAL A 19 0.21 14.90 -1.03
CA VAL A 19 1.13 14.57 -2.10
C VAL A 19 0.56 15.08 -3.42
N ALA A 20 1.29 16.01 -4.07
CA ALA A 20 0.92 16.56 -5.38
C ALA A 20 -0.55 17.03 -5.47
N GLY A 21 -1.04 17.71 -4.44
CA GLY A 21 -2.41 18.19 -4.39
C GLY A 21 -3.45 17.19 -3.92
N HIS A 22 -3.07 15.93 -3.75
CA HIS A 22 -3.96 14.91 -3.16
C HIS A 22 -3.91 14.98 -1.65
N ARG A 23 -5.05 14.83 -1.02
CA ARG A 23 -5.16 14.84 0.44
C ARG A 23 -5.75 13.55 0.94
N LEU A 24 -5.09 12.99 1.94
CA LEU A 24 -5.54 11.78 2.62
C LEU A 24 -5.45 12.02 4.11
N ARG A 25 -6.11 11.17 4.87
CA ARG A 25 -6.07 11.25 6.33
C ARG A 25 -5.61 9.92 6.91
N ALA A 26 -4.74 9.99 7.90
CA ALA A 26 -4.38 8.86 8.75
C ALA A 26 -4.83 9.13 10.17
N ASP A 27 -5.22 8.10 10.88
CA ASP A 27 -5.58 8.19 12.29
C ASP A 27 -5.36 6.83 12.92
N GLU A 28 -5.65 6.71 14.20
CA GLU A 28 -5.70 5.41 14.88
C GLU A 28 -7.15 5.05 15.18
N GLU A 29 -7.40 3.77 15.35
CA GLU A 29 -8.71 3.29 15.75
C GLU A 29 -8.99 3.69 17.21
N ALA A 30 -10.27 3.72 17.57
CA ALA A 30 -10.71 4.17 18.89
C ALA A 30 -10.07 3.37 20.03
N GLU A 31 -9.89 2.07 19.84
CA GLU A 31 -9.27 1.20 20.85
C GLU A 31 -7.83 1.59 21.16
N LYS A 32 -7.14 2.26 20.23
CA LYS A 32 -5.77 2.74 20.41
C LYS A 32 -5.70 4.22 20.75
N GLY A 33 -6.83 4.83 21.04
CA GLY A 33 -6.92 6.21 21.48
C GLY A 33 -7.14 7.23 20.37
N GLY A 34 -7.32 6.79 19.15
CA GLY A 34 -7.64 7.67 18.03
C GLY A 34 -9.13 7.93 17.88
N ASP A 35 -9.49 8.71 16.88
CA ASP A 35 -10.89 9.03 16.57
C ASP A 35 -11.41 8.23 15.38
N ASN A 36 -10.61 7.30 14.85
CA ASN A 36 -10.97 6.47 13.70
C ASN A 36 -11.43 7.32 12.51
N SER A 37 -10.77 8.46 12.28
CA SER A 37 -11.12 9.36 11.19
C SER A 37 -10.38 9.05 9.89
N GLY A 38 -9.57 8.00 9.87
CA GLY A 38 -8.84 7.53 8.70
C GLY A 38 -8.16 6.22 8.99
N PRO A 39 -7.57 5.58 7.97
CA PRO A 39 -6.83 4.35 8.19
C PRO A 39 -5.59 4.58 9.04
N ALA A 40 -5.17 3.53 9.73
CA ALA A 40 -3.94 3.56 10.54
C ALA A 40 -2.70 3.47 9.65
N PRO A 41 -1.54 3.93 10.13
CA PRO A 41 -0.33 3.96 9.30
C PRO A 41 0.06 2.64 8.66
N HIS A 42 0.02 1.53 9.40
CA HIS A 42 0.33 0.23 8.81
C HIS A 42 -0.70 -0.21 7.77
N GLU A 43 -1.96 0.20 7.94
CA GLU A 43 -2.99 -0.07 6.94
C GLU A 43 -2.70 0.67 5.64
N LEU A 44 -2.09 1.86 5.74
CA LEU A 44 -1.65 2.59 4.55
C LEU A 44 -0.50 1.88 3.83
N LEU A 45 0.38 1.21 4.57
CA LEU A 45 1.41 0.35 3.96
C LEU A 45 0.77 -0.79 3.17
N LEU A 46 -0.23 -1.44 3.74
CA LEU A 46 -0.95 -2.52 3.06
C LEU A 46 -1.67 -1.98 1.83
N ALA A 47 -2.30 -0.81 1.94
CA ALA A 47 -2.97 -0.18 0.81
C ALA A 47 -1.99 0.14 -0.33
N ALA A 48 -0.79 0.61 0.01
CA ALA A 48 0.24 0.88 -0.97
C ALA A 48 0.64 -0.39 -1.73
N LEU A 49 0.86 -1.48 -0.99
CA LEU A 49 1.22 -2.76 -1.60
C LEU A 49 0.08 -3.27 -2.49
N GLY A 50 -1.15 -3.20 -2.01
CA GLY A 50 -2.33 -3.63 -2.77
C GLY A 50 -2.53 -2.85 -4.05
N SER A 51 -2.40 -1.52 -3.98
CA SER A 51 -2.52 -0.64 -5.14
C SER A 51 -1.46 -0.99 -6.19
N CYS A 52 -0.21 -1.11 -5.76
CA CYS A 52 0.89 -1.43 -6.66
C CYS A 52 0.72 -2.81 -7.29
N THR A 53 0.27 -3.78 -6.50
CA THR A 53 0.01 -5.13 -6.99
C THR A 53 -1.02 -5.11 -8.12
N ALA A 54 -2.17 -4.49 -7.88
CA ALA A 54 -3.24 -4.42 -8.87
C ALA A 54 -2.80 -3.70 -10.15
N MET A 55 -2.10 -2.57 -10.00
CA MET A 55 -1.58 -1.81 -11.15
C MET A 55 -0.59 -2.65 -11.96
N THR A 56 0.28 -3.38 -11.29
CA THR A 56 1.29 -4.22 -11.94
C THR A 56 0.64 -5.34 -12.75
N LEU A 57 -0.38 -5.98 -12.20
CA LEU A 57 -1.12 -7.02 -12.91
C LEU A 57 -1.84 -6.45 -14.13
N LYS A 58 -2.41 -5.27 -13.99
CA LYS A 58 -3.08 -4.58 -15.10
C LYS A 58 -2.11 -4.33 -16.25
N VAL A 59 -0.95 -3.76 -15.95
CA VAL A 59 0.08 -3.49 -16.97
C VAL A 59 0.53 -4.78 -17.64
N TYR A 60 0.78 -5.82 -16.87
CA TYR A 60 1.22 -7.10 -17.41
C TYR A 60 0.16 -7.73 -18.33
N ALA A 61 -1.08 -7.80 -17.86
CA ALA A 61 -2.17 -8.36 -18.65
C ALA A 61 -2.41 -7.58 -19.95
N ASP A 62 -2.32 -6.25 -19.89
CA ASP A 62 -2.50 -5.42 -21.09
C ASP A 62 -1.39 -5.70 -22.11
N ARG A 63 -0.14 -5.86 -21.67
CA ARG A 63 0.98 -6.17 -22.55
C ARG A 63 0.82 -7.54 -23.22
N LYS A 64 0.26 -8.49 -22.50
CA LYS A 64 0.02 -9.85 -23.02
C LYS A 64 -1.26 -9.96 -23.82
N GLY A 65 -2.10 -8.94 -23.80
CA GLY A 65 -3.41 -9.00 -24.43
C GLY A 65 -4.37 -9.94 -23.73
N TRP A 66 -4.18 -10.17 -22.44
CA TRP A 66 -5.03 -11.05 -21.64
C TRP A 66 -6.27 -10.30 -21.16
N PRO A 67 -7.45 -10.91 -21.20
CA PRO A 67 -8.69 -10.23 -20.82
C PRO A 67 -8.90 -10.22 -19.31
N LEU A 68 -8.01 -9.53 -18.60
CA LEU A 68 -8.14 -9.30 -17.17
C LEU A 68 -9.19 -8.20 -16.96
N ARG A 69 -10.29 -8.54 -16.26
CA ARG A 69 -11.42 -7.65 -16.05
C ARG A 69 -11.29 -6.87 -14.76
N ASP A 70 -10.86 -7.53 -13.69
CA ASP A 70 -10.77 -6.92 -12.38
C ASP A 70 -9.80 -7.70 -11.50
N VAL A 71 -9.19 -6.99 -10.55
CA VAL A 71 -8.35 -7.59 -9.51
C VAL A 71 -8.73 -6.95 -8.19
N ARG A 72 -9.09 -7.78 -7.22
CA ARG A 72 -9.26 -7.33 -5.84
C ARG A 72 -8.12 -7.93 -5.02
N VAL A 73 -7.42 -7.08 -4.27
CA VAL A 73 -6.30 -7.51 -3.43
C VAL A 73 -6.71 -7.37 -1.98
N ILE A 74 -6.64 -8.46 -1.24
CA ILE A 74 -6.98 -8.48 0.19
C ILE A 74 -5.70 -8.72 0.95
N LEU A 75 -5.38 -7.81 1.88
CA LEU A 75 -4.11 -7.84 2.60
C LEU A 75 -4.36 -7.83 4.10
N ASN A 76 -3.57 -8.64 4.79
CA ASN A 76 -3.55 -8.67 6.24
C ASN A 76 -2.10 -8.58 6.71
N GLY A 77 -1.89 -7.90 7.82
CA GLY A 77 -0.56 -7.76 8.40
C GLY A 77 -0.55 -8.15 9.86
N ALA A 78 0.57 -8.69 10.30
CA ALA A 78 0.74 -9.07 11.70
C ALA A 78 2.18 -8.84 12.13
N SER A 79 2.35 -8.16 13.26
CA SER A 79 3.64 -7.95 13.88
C SER A 79 3.98 -9.10 14.82
N SER A 80 5.25 -9.47 14.86
CA SER A 80 5.77 -10.45 15.82
C SER A 80 7.14 -9.97 16.27
N GLU A 81 7.74 -10.71 17.22
CA GLU A 81 9.09 -10.38 17.70
C GLU A 81 10.13 -10.47 16.60
N THR A 82 9.89 -11.28 15.59
CA THR A 82 10.84 -11.51 14.51
C THR A 82 10.58 -10.67 13.27
N GLY A 83 9.52 -9.85 13.26
CA GLY A 83 9.24 -8.97 12.12
C GLY A 83 7.78 -8.77 11.85
N PHE A 84 7.50 -8.33 10.65
CA PHE A 84 6.16 -8.03 10.18
C PHE A 84 5.82 -8.96 9.00
N THR A 85 4.69 -9.65 9.10
CA THR A 85 4.23 -10.58 8.06
C THR A 85 3.02 -10.00 7.35
N ILE A 86 3.09 -9.95 6.03
CA ILE A 86 1.96 -9.53 5.19
C ILE A 86 1.48 -10.73 4.39
N THR A 87 0.18 -11.02 4.46
CA THR A 87 -0.45 -12.00 3.59
C THR A 87 -1.28 -11.25 2.55
N ARG A 88 -1.19 -11.71 1.31
CA ARG A 88 -1.83 -11.05 0.18
C ARG A 88 -2.62 -12.09 -0.61
N GLN A 89 -3.92 -11.88 -0.75
CA GLN A 89 -4.79 -12.75 -1.52
C GLN A 89 -5.30 -11.98 -2.73
N LEU A 90 -5.33 -12.61 -3.87
CA LEU A 90 -5.76 -12.01 -5.13
C LEU A 90 -7.05 -12.66 -5.60
N GLN A 91 -8.06 -11.84 -5.85
CA GLN A 91 -9.28 -12.26 -6.51
C GLN A 91 -9.20 -11.74 -7.94
N ILE A 92 -8.97 -12.66 -8.87
CA ILE A 92 -8.72 -12.32 -10.27
C ILE A 92 -9.97 -12.64 -11.08
N ASP A 93 -10.51 -11.65 -11.77
CA ASP A 93 -11.67 -11.77 -12.62
C ASP A 93 -11.31 -11.54 -14.08
N GLY A 94 -11.79 -12.41 -14.96
CA GLY A 94 -11.51 -12.34 -16.38
C GLY A 94 -11.62 -13.73 -17.01
N ASP A 95 -11.70 -13.74 -18.33
CA ASP A 95 -11.72 -15.00 -19.09
C ASP A 95 -10.29 -15.49 -19.27
N LEU A 96 -9.73 -16.02 -18.18
CA LEU A 96 -8.34 -16.45 -18.10
C LEU A 96 -8.25 -17.93 -17.75
N ASP A 97 -7.32 -18.65 -18.37
CA ASP A 97 -7.09 -20.04 -18.03
C ASP A 97 -6.22 -20.19 -16.77
N GLN A 98 -6.02 -21.40 -16.32
CA GLN A 98 -5.26 -21.70 -15.10
C GLN A 98 -3.82 -21.22 -15.19
N GLU A 99 -3.20 -21.37 -16.34
CA GLU A 99 -1.81 -20.98 -16.58
C GLU A 99 -1.65 -19.46 -16.48
N GLN A 100 -2.58 -18.72 -17.08
CA GLN A 100 -2.58 -17.26 -17.02
C GLN A 100 -2.78 -16.77 -15.58
N ARG A 101 -3.69 -17.37 -14.84
CA ARG A 101 -3.94 -17.03 -13.44
C ARG A 101 -2.72 -17.28 -12.58
N ARG A 102 -2.08 -18.43 -12.76
CA ARG A 102 -0.86 -18.78 -12.04
C ARG A 102 0.25 -17.77 -12.32
N ARG A 103 0.40 -17.37 -13.57
CA ARG A 103 1.43 -16.38 -13.95
C ARG A 103 1.15 -15.02 -13.32
N LEU A 104 -0.10 -14.61 -13.26
CA LEU A 104 -0.46 -13.34 -12.61
C LEU A 104 -0.08 -13.34 -11.13
N ILE A 105 -0.27 -14.44 -10.44
CA ILE A 105 0.13 -14.56 -9.03
C ILE A 105 1.65 -14.40 -8.90
N GLU A 106 2.43 -15.00 -9.80
CA GLU A 106 3.88 -14.82 -9.81
C GLU A 106 4.27 -13.35 -10.06
N ILE A 107 3.55 -12.69 -10.97
CA ILE A 107 3.81 -11.29 -11.31
C ILE A 107 3.54 -10.35 -10.12
N ALA A 108 2.62 -10.71 -9.22
CA ALA A 108 2.35 -9.93 -8.02
C ALA A 108 3.63 -9.71 -7.19
N ASP A 109 4.52 -10.70 -7.16
CA ASP A 109 5.79 -10.58 -6.41
C ASP A 109 6.78 -9.64 -7.08
N LYS A 110 6.49 -9.20 -8.29
CA LYS A 110 7.37 -8.31 -9.06
C LYS A 110 6.94 -6.86 -9.00
N CYS A 111 5.91 -6.52 -8.23
CA CYS A 111 5.50 -5.14 -8.13
C CYS A 111 6.57 -4.32 -7.38
N PRO A 112 6.80 -3.06 -7.78
CA PRO A 112 7.86 -2.25 -7.17
C PRO A 112 7.75 -2.08 -5.65
N VAL A 113 6.55 -1.90 -5.11
CA VAL A 113 6.37 -1.75 -3.67
C VAL A 113 6.68 -3.05 -2.94
N HIS A 114 6.32 -4.21 -3.53
CA HIS A 114 6.72 -5.50 -2.97
C HIS A 114 8.25 -5.59 -2.84
N LYS A 115 8.97 -5.23 -3.90
CA LYS A 115 10.43 -5.28 -3.89
C LYS A 115 11.01 -4.32 -2.85
N THR A 116 10.41 -3.14 -2.70
CA THR A 116 10.84 -2.19 -1.68
C THR A 116 10.63 -2.74 -0.28
N LEU A 117 9.45 -3.26 0.02
CA LEU A 117 9.13 -3.78 1.36
C LEU A 117 9.94 -5.03 1.71
N ALA A 118 10.21 -5.88 0.73
CA ALA A 118 10.97 -7.12 0.95
C ALA A 118 12.49 -6.91 0.89
N GLY A 119 12.94 -5.72 0.51
CA GLY A 119 14.35 -5.37 0.41
C GLY A 119 14.82 -4.52 1.56
N ASP A 120 16.01 -3.92 1.39
CA ASP A 120 16.60 -3.04 2.40
C ASP A 120 16.04 -1.63 2.26
N ILE A 121 15.60 -1.06 3.39
CA ILE A 121 15.12 0.31 3.47
C ILE A 121 16.04 1.08 4.40
N THR A 122 16.59 2.18 3.90
CA THR A 122 17.45 3.06 4.71
C THR A 122 16.66 4.35 5.00
N ILE A 123 16.58 4.72 6.27
CA ILE A 123 15.85 5.90 6.71
C ILE A 123 16.81 6.83 7.42
N SER A 124 16.88 8.09 6.98
CA SER A 124 17.66 9.11 7.65
C SER A 124 16.75 10.23 8.12
N THR A 125 17.07 10.82 9.27
CA THR A 125 16.20 11.81 9.90
C THR A 125 17.01 13.07 10.24
N ALA A 126 16.44 14.24 9.96
CA ALA A 126 17.04 15.52 10.30
C ALA A 126 15.94 16.48 10.73
N GLU A 127 16.30 17.42 11.56
CA GLU A 127 15.39 18.52 11.89
C GLU A 127 15.59 19.65 10.90
N ILE A 128 14.48 20.26 10.47
CA ILE A 128 14.53 21.49 9.66
C ILE A 128 13.85 22.60 10.42
N THR A 129 14.36 23.82 10.25
CA THR A 129 13.78 25.00 10.90
C THR A 129 12.55 25.43 10.17
N LYS A 130 11.50 25.74 10.92
CA LYS A 130 10.28 26.29 10.32
C LYS A 130 10.57 27.65 9.70
N SER A 131 10.27 27.80 8.41
CA SER A 131 10.41 29.09 7.72
C SER A 131 9.37 30.09 8.20
N GLU A 132 9.76 31.33 8.27
CA GLU A 132 8.85 32.42 8.60
C GLU A 132 8.15 32.97 7.37
#